data_b16e82486bcd2d8d763328d6f5f81599
#
_entry.id   b16e82486bcd2d8d763328d6f5f81599
#
_cell.length_a   1.000
_cell.length_b   1.000
_cell.length_c   1.000
_cell.angle_alpha   90.00
_cell.angle_beta   90.00
_cell.angle_gamma   90.00
#
_symmetry.space_group_name_H-M   'P 1'
#
loop_
_entity.id
_entity.type
_entity.pdbx_description
1 polymer ?
#
loop_
_entity_poly.entity_id
_entity_poly.type
_entity_poly.pdbx_seq_one_letter_code
_entity_poly.pdbx_strand_id
1 'polypeptide(L)'
;AILDPCARATKIATFISEAPARRAALWLEMVCREARGDGPMREAARLVLSDWATVKGMLTPRTIWEARVIAEELGLDLVAQLLDNGNPQKGHREMREPSPSHPKGLTLGERRALARRISPRIIERLLMDPDPGVIRRLLWNPRVTETEVLKIASRNPVSPSILREVALCPRWMSRYRVKLALVLNPFCPLSVSLSLVKLILHQDLPTVFQKEDLNPRLREEARSLWKRNDRGLSSRSGEISGPTAGPDRERDPTSGVRCK
;
A
#
# COMPACT_ATOMS: atom_id res chain seq x y z
N ALA A 1 37.65 10.53 6.56
CA ALA A 1 37.36 10.86 5.16
C ALA A 1 35.87 11.14 5.02
N ILE A 2 35.50 12.37 4.70
CA ILE A 2 34.13 12.78 4.42
C ILE A 2 33.79 12.13 3.07
N LEU A 3 32.95 11.08 3.11
CA LEU A 3 32.45 10.45 1.90
C LEU A 3 31.62 11.48 1.11
N ASP A 4 31.70 11.42 -0.21
CA ASP A 4 30.79 12.13 -1.11
C ASP A 4 29.32 11.93 -0.66
N PRO A 5 28.47 12.97 -0.69
CA PRO A 5 27.09 12.88 -0.25
C PRO A 5 26.31 11.71 -0.87
N CYS A 6 26.54 11.44 -2.16
CA CYS A 6 25.88 10.34 -2.86
C CYS A 6 26.36 8.96 -2.35
N ALA A 7 27.66 8.79 -2.15
CA ALA A 7 28.23 7.56 -1.58
C ALA A 7 27.77 7.32 -0.13
N ARG A 8 27.60 8.39 0.64
CA ARG A 8 27.06 8.34 2.00
C ARG A 8 25.58 7.94 2.00
N ALA A 9 24.77 8.57 1.15
CA ALA A 9 23.36 8.25 1.00
C ALA A 9 23.16 6.79 0.57
N THR A 10 23.97 6.28 -0.36
CA THR A 10 23.91 4.88 -0.81
C THR A 10 24.19 3.92 0.33
N LYS A 11 25.24 4.14 1.14
CA LYS A 11 25.54 3.29 2.31
C LYS A 11 24.42 3.27 3.34
N ILE A 12 23.81 4.43 3.60
CA ILE A 12 22.68 4.54 4.53
C ILE A 12 21.46 3.79 3.98
N ALA A 13 21.14 3.96 2.70
CA ALA A 13 20.04 3.28 2.05
C ALA A 13 20.21 1.76 2.05
N THR A 14 21.41 1.26 1.76
CA THR A 14 21.78 -0.16 1.82
C THR A 14 21.58 -0.70 3.24
N PHE A 15 22.12 -0.01 4.26
CA PHE A 15 21.95 -0.41 5.66
C PHE A 15 20.46 -0.52 6.06
N ILE A 16 19.65 0.48 5.71
CA ILE A 16 18.22 0.48 6.02
C ILE A 16 17.48 -0.64 5.28
N SER A 17 17.87 -0.95 4.04
CA SER A 17 17.24 -1.98 3.22
C SER A 17 17.57 -3.40 3.67
N GLU A 18 18.76 -3.62 4.19
CA GLU A 18 19.25 -4.94 4.66
C GLU A 18 18.90 -5.21 6.13
N ALA A 19 18.74 -4.16 6.93
CA ALA A 19 18.41 -4.30 8.34
C ALA A 19 16.93 -4.71 8.53
N PRO A 20 16.63 -5.55 9.56
CA PRO A 20 15.24 -5.76 9.99
C PRO A 20 14.56 -4.41 10.26
N ALA A 21 13.32 -4.25 9.82
CA ALA A 21 12.60 -2.97 9.87
C ALA A 21 12.56 -2.35 11.28
N ARG A 22 12.51 -3.17 12.34
CA ARG A 22 12.60 -2.71 13.74
C ARG A 22 13.95 -2.08 14.07
N ARG A 23 15.04 -2.68 13.57
CA ARG A 23 16.39 -2.15 13.80
C ARG A 23 16.60 -0.85 13.02
N ALA A 24 16.13 -0.79 11.79
CA ALA A 24 16.17 0.42 10.98
C ALA A 24 15.39 1.57 11.62
N ALA A 25 14.19 1.32 12.13
CA ALA A 25 13.39 2.33 12.84
C ALA A 25 14.07 2.84 14.11
N LEU A 26 14.61 1.95 14.94
CA LEU A 26 15.33 2.34 16.17
C LEU A 26 16.62 3.11 15.88
N TRP A 27 17.35 2.72 14.84
CA TRP A 27 18.53 3.45 14.39
C TRP A 27 18.18 4.86 13.91
N LEU A 28 17.13 5.00 13.12
CA LEU A 28 16.66 6.32 12.67
C LEU A 28 16.21 7.19 13.84
N GLU A 29 15.56 6.63 14.84
CA GLU A 29 15.17 7.36 16.06
C GLU A 29 16.40 7.87 16.81
N MET A 30 17.43 7.04 16.96
CA MET A 30 18.70 7.44 17.56
C MET A 30 19.31 8.61 16.77
N VAL A 31 19.37 8.52 15.46
CA VAL A 31 19.88 9.59 14.58
C VAL A 31 19.06 10.88 14.76
N CYS A 32 17.74 10.79 14.81
CA CYS A 32 16.89 11.95 15.00
C CYS A 32 17.09 12.61 16.36
N ARG A 33 17.28 11.82 17.42
CA ARG A 33 17.54 12.32 18.78
C ARG A 33 18.92 12.97 18.89
N GLU A 34 19.95 12.32 18.38
CA GLU A 34 21.31 12.86 18.36
C GLU A 34 21.40 14.17 17.58
N ALA A 35 20.71 14.30 16.45
CA ALA A 35 20.68 15.53 15.66
C ALA A 35 20.07 16.73 16.42
N ARG A 36 19.19 16.48 17.38
CA ARG A 36 18.54 17.50 18.25
C ARG A 36 19.27 17.73 19.56
N GLY A 37 20.06 16.75 20.01
CA GLY A 37 20.85 16.83 21.24
C GLY A 37 22.12 17.68 21.08
N ASP A 38 22.88 17.78 22.17
CA ASP A 38 24.18 18.47 22.21
C ASP A 38 25.35 17.48 22.33
N GLY A 39 25.10 16.21 21.98
CA GLY A 39 26.08 15.13 22.05
C GLY A 39 27.17 15.20 20.94
N PRO A 40 28.27 14.45 21.13
CA PRO A 40 29.40 14.44 20.20
C PRO A 40 29.03 13.95 18.78
N MET A 41 27.95 13.21 18.64
CA MET A 41 27.49 12.66 17.35
C MET A 41 26.51 13.57 16.60
N ARG A 42 26.18 14.75 17.18
CA ARG A 42 25.19 15.69 16.62
C ARG A 42 25.46 16.06 15.15
N GLU A 43 26.71 16.37 14.83
CA GLU A 43 27.09 16.81 13.50
C GLU A 43 26.99 15.66 12.48
N ALA A 44 27.42 14.47 12.86
CA ALA A 44 27.26 13.27 12.04
C ALA A 44 25.79 12.93 11.80
N ALA A 45 24.95 13.02 12.83
CA ALA A 45 23.53 12.80 12.72
C ALA A 45 22.82 13.81 11.80
N ARG A 46 23.21 15.10 11.89
CA ARG A 46 22.70 16.15 10.99
C ARG A 46 23.11 15.94 9.54
N LEU A 47 24.31 15.46 9.28
CA LEU A 47 24.75 15.08 7.94
C LEU A 47 23.91 13.94 7.36
N VAL A 48 23.60 12.93 8.15
CA VAL A 48 22.69 11.84 7.73
C VAL A 48 21.31 12.39 7.37
N LEU A 49 20.75 13.28 8.19
CA LEU A 49 19.45 13.89 7.94
C LEU A 49 19.45 14.87 6.75
N SER A 50 20.57 15.56 6.49
CA SER A 50 20.69 16.43 5.29
C SER A 50 20.61 15.64 3.99
N ASP A 51 21.11 14.42 3.99
CA ASP A 51 21.07 13.52 2.82
C ASP A 51 19.76 12.71 2.74
N TRP A 52 18.86 12.88 3.70
CA TRP A 52 17.67 12.03 3.85
C TRP A 52 16.77 11.98 2.61
N ALA A 53 16.60 13.10 1.91
CA ALA A 53 15.79 13.14 0.70
C ALA A 53 16.37 12.18 -0.38
N THR A 54 17.68 12.13 -0.52
CA THR A 54 18.40 11.23 -1.44
C THR A 54 18.30 9.78 -0.97
N VAL A 55 18.54 9.53 0.32
CA VAL A 55 18.39 8.18 0.94
C VAL A 55 17.00 7.64 0.71
N LYS A 56 15.99 8.45 0.99
CA LYS A 56 14.57 8.09 0.83
C LYS A 56 14.21 7.74 -0.62
N GLY A 57 14.80 8.47 -1.59
CA GLY A 57 14.64 8.18 -3.02
C GLY A 57 15.22 6.83 -3.46
N MET A 58 16.21 6.31 -2.73
CA MET A 58 16.86 5.02 -2.99
C MET A 58 16.14 3.84 -2.30
N LEU A 59 15.34 4.11 -1.26
CA LEU A 59 14.62 3.07 -0.52
C LEU A 59 13.39 2.60 -1.30
N THR A 60 13.09 1.30 -1.19
CA THR A 60 11.83 0.79 -1.76
C THR A 60 10.63 1.31 -0.97
N PRO A 61 9.49 1.53 -1.62
CA PRO A 61 8.26 1.92 -0.93
C PRO A 61 7.87 0.96 0.21
N ARG A 62 8.20 -0.32 0.04
CA ARG A 62 7.97 -1.36 1.03
C ARG A 62 8.82 -1.14 2.29
N THR A 63 10.12 -0.89 2.12
CA THR A 63 11.06 -0.65 3.24
C THR A 63 10.65 0.58 4.05
N ILE A 64 10.32 1.68 3.36
CA ILE A 64 9.83 2.91 4.01
C ILE A 64 8.57 2.64 4.81
N TRP A 65 7.67 1.87 4.24
CA TRP A 65 6.39 1.55 4.86
C TRP A 65 6.54 0.64 6.08
N GLU A 66 7.34 -0.44 5.98
CA GLU A 66 7.62 -1.35 7.09
C GLU A 66 8.28 -0.62 8.27
N ALA A 67 9.29 0.22 7.98
CA ALA A 67 9.97 1.01 9.01
C ALA A 67 9.02 2.03 9.67
N ARG A 68 8.13 2.65 8.91
CA ARG A 68 7.13 3.58 9.43
C ARG A 68 6.13 2.91 10.35
N VAL A 69 5.60 1.75 9.96
CA VAL A 69 4.66 1.00 10.80
C VAL A 69 5.26 0.65 12.14
N ILE A 70 6.51 0.18 12.12
CA ILE A 70 7.23 -0.15 13.36
C ILE A 70 7.51 1.11 14.19
N ALA A 71 7.85 2.22 13.55
CA ALA A 71 8.03 3.49 14.24
C ALA A 71 6.74 3.93 14.96
N GLU A 72 5.59 3.78 14.35
CA GLU A 72 4.30 4.07 14.99
C GLU A 72 3.94 3.08 16.10
N GLU A 73 4.21 1.78 15.90
CA GLU A 73 4.01 0.76 16.95
C GLU A 73 4.86 0.99 18.21
N LEU A 74 6.06 1.48 18.02
CA LEU A 74 7.02 1.76 19.09
C LEU A 74 6.89 3.19 19.65
N GLY A 75 5.99 4.03 19.11
CA GLY A 75 5.85 5.43 19.52
C GLY A 75 7.05 6.30 19.14
N LEU A 76 7.73 6.00 18.03
CA LEU A 76 8.89 6.73 17.55
C LEU A 76 8.43 7.88 16.63
N ASP A 77 7.86 8.93 17.23
CA ASP A 77 7.20 10.03 16.51
C ASP A 77 8.12 10.75 15.53
N LEU A 78 9.41 10.91 15.86
CA LEU A 78 10.38 11.57 15.01
C LEU A 78 10.63 10.78 13.72
N VAL A 79 10.73 9.47 13.83
CA VAL A 79 10.91 8.57 12.68
C VAL A 79 9.63 8.51 11.86
N ALA A 80 8.48 8.44 12.49
CA ALA A 80 7.21 8.46 11.79
C ALA A 80 7.05 9.72 10.94
N GLN A 81 7.42 10.90 11.47
CA GLN A 81 7.44 12.17 10.75
C GLN A 81 8.49 12.18 9.62
N LEU A 82 9.70 11.67 9.88
CA LEU A 82 10.79 11.60 8.90
C LEU A 82 10.42 10.71 7.69
N LEU A 83 9.74 9.59 7.97
CA LEU A 83 9.29 8.63 6.96
C LEU A 83 7.97 9.05 6.30
N ASP A 84 7.28 10.06 6.81
CA ASP A 84 6.03 10.53 6.24
C ASP A 84 6.25 11.16 4.85
N ASN A 85 5.50 10.67 3.88
CA ASN A 85 5.50 11.18 2.49
C ASN A 85 4.41 12.21 2.23
N GLY A 86 4.00 12.91 3.28
CA GLY A 86 2.96 13.94 3.18
C GLY A 86 1.56 13.44 3.52
N ASN A 87 0.80 14.35 4.01
CA ASN A 87 -0.54 14.38 4.54
C ASN A 87 -1.44 13.16 4.21
N PRO A 88 -2.15 12.59 5.21
CA PRO A 88 -3.27 11.69 4.95
C PRO A 88 -4.25 12.37 3.99
N GLN A 89 -4.90 11.60 3.15
CA GLN A 89 -5.75 12.11 2.04
C GLN A 89 -6.87 13.05 2.50
N LYS A 90 -7.36 12.88 3.72
CA LYS A 90 -8.21 13.84 4.44
C LYS A 90 -7.74 13.91 5.89
N GLY A 91 -7.55 15.13 6.39
CA GLY A 91 -6.89 15.40 7.66
C GLY A 91 -7.53 14.69 8.86
N HIS A 92 -6.66 14.22 9.75
CA HIS A 92 -7.02 13.72 11.09
C HIS A 92 -7.89 14.72 11.90
N ARG A 93 -8.01 15.96 11.44
CA ARG A 93 -8.68 17.03 12.18
C ARG A 93 -10.21 16.98 12.14
N GLU A 94 -10.79 16.20 11.22
CA GLU A 94 -12.24 16.04 11.11
C GLU A 94 -12.76 14.71 11.68
N MET A 95 -11.88 13.80 12.07
CA MET A 95 -12.28 12.64 12.84
C MET A 95 -12.46 13.03 14.32
N ARG A 96 -13.54 13.74 14.59
CA ARG A 96 -14.22 13.61 15.86
C ARG A 96 -14.41 12.11 16.06
N GLU A 97 -13.80 11.57 17.11
CA GLU A 97 -13.87 10.14 17.39
C GLU A 97 -15.31 9.66 17.15
N PRO A 98 -15.55 8.70 16.25
CA PRO A 98 -16.89 8.18 16.10
C PRO A 98 -17.30 7.73 17.50
N SER A 99 -18.40 8.27 17.99
CA SER A 99 -19.01 7.86 19.27
C SER A 99 -18.88 6.36 19.39
N PRO A 100 -18.31 5.83 20.46
CA PRO A 100 -17.98 4.43 20.54
C PRO A 100 -19.27 3.61 20.48
N SER A 101 -19.58 3.06 19.33
CA SER A 101 -20.48 1.93 19.22
C SER A 101 -19.79 0.68 19.76
N HIS A 102 -19.15 0.85 20.93
CA HIS A 102 -18.55 -0.24 21.66
C HIS A 102 -19.70 -1.17 22.11
N PRO A 103 -19.51 -2.47 22.08
CA PRO A 103 -20.34 -3.35 22.89
C PRO A 103 -20.21 -2.84 24.32
N LYS A 104 -21.25 -2.16 24.78
CA LYS A 104 -21.28 -1.51 26.10
C LYS A 104 -20.78 -2.52 27.14
N GLY A 105 -19.70 -2.20 27.82
CA GLY A 105 -19.17 -2.93 28.95
C GLY A 105 -17.93 -3.79 28.75
N LEU A 106 -17.37 -3.95 27.53
CA LEU A 106 -16.16 -4.74 27.33
C LEU A 106 -14.88 -3.89 27.36
N THR A 107 -13.92 -4.30 28.16
CA THR A 107 -12.58 -3.73 28.18
C THR A 107 -11.84 -4.00 26.85
N LEU A 108 -10.80 -3.22 26.56
CA LEU A 108 -9.95 -3.44 25.39
C LEU A 108 -9.33 -4.85 25.37
N GLY A 109 -8.91 -5.34 26.54
CA GLY A 109 -8.35 -6.69 26.70
C GLY A 109 -9.35 -7.78 26.30
N GLU A 110 -10.59 -7.67 26.80
CA GLU A 110 -11.68 -8.59 26.45
C GLU A 110 -12.00 -8.54 24.96
N ARG A 111 -12.10 -7.36 24.34
CA ARG A 111 -12.33 -7.22 22.90
C ARG A 111 -11.22 -7.87 22.07
N ARG A 112 -9.96 -7.70 22.48
CA ARG A 112 -8.80 -8.35 21.86
C ARG A 112 -8.82 -9.87 22.04
N ALA A 113 -9.29 -10.36 23.18
CA ALA A 113 -9.48 -11.80 23.41
C ALA A 113 -10.65 -12.37 22.57
N LEU A 114 -11.77 -11.64 22.48
CA LEU A 114 -12.93 -12.01 21.69
C LEU A 114 -12.64 -12.06 20.19
N ALA A 115 -11.76 -11.20 19.67
CA ALA A 115 -11.33 -11.19 18.28
C ALA A 115 -10.68 -12.52 17.83
N ARG A 116 -10.21 -13.34 18.77
CA ARG A 116 -9.67 -14.68 18.50
C ARG A 116 -10.73 -15.77 18.49
N ARG A 117 -11.93 -15.50 19.04
CA ARG A 117 -13.01 -16.49 19.11
C ARG A 117 -13.68 -16.72 17.77
N ILE A 118 -14.18 -17.93 17.56
CA ILE A 118 -14.75 -18.42 16.28
C ILE A 118 -16.27 -18.18 16.21
N SER A 119 -16.77 -17.11 16.78
CA SER A 119 -18.21 -16.82 16.76
C SER A 119 -18.53 -15.75 15.68
N PRO A 120 -19.39 -16.07 14.68
CA PRO A 120 -19.76 -15.12 13.63
C PRO A 120 -20.36 -13.82 14.17
N ARG A 121 -21.22 -13.91 15.19
CA ARG A 121 -21.84 -12.74 15.83
C ARG A 121 -20.82 -11.81 16.49
N ILE A 122 -19.76 -12.39 17.08
CA ILE A 122 -18.67 -11.62 17.70
C ILE A 122 -17.83 -10.96 16.61
N ILE A 123 -17.49 -11.70 15.55
CA ILE A 123 -16.74 -11.16 14.40
C ILE A 123 -17.48 -9.95 13.83
N GLU A 124 -18.75 -10.07 13.51
CA GLU A 124 -19.56 -8.98 12.94
C GLU A 124 -19.57 -7.72 13.81
N ARG A 125 -19.69 -7.88 15.12
CA ARG A 125 -19.63 -6.75 16.07
C ARG A 125 -18.26 -6.09 16.12
N LEU A 126 -17.18 -6.86 16.02
CA LEU A 126 -15.80 -6.37 16.09
C LEU A 126 -15.29 -5.78 14.76
N LEU A 127 -15.99 -6.00 13.64
CA LEU A 127 -15.66 -5.36 12.36
C LEU A 127 -15.67 -3.82 12.44
N MET A 128 -16.44 -3.27 13.35
CA MET A 128 -16.59 -1.83 13.56
C MET A 128 -15.74 -1.30 14.73
N ASP A 129 -14.89 -2.14 15.31
CA ASP A 129 -14.06 -1.73 16.44
C ASP A 129 -13.07 -0.63 16.04
N PRO A 130 -12.93 0.44 16.84
CA PRO A 130 -12.00 1.53 16.54
C PRO A 130 -10.53 1.21 16.87
N ASP A 131 -10.26 0.16 17.65
CA ASP A 131 -8.91 -0.21 18.06
C ASP A 131 -8.19 -1.02 16.97
N PRO A 132 -7.05 -0.53 16.43
CA PRO A 132 -6.29 -1.26 15.41
C PRO A 132 -5.80 -2.63 15.89
N GLY A 133 -5.50 -2.78 17.20
CA GLY A 133 -5.04 -4.04 17.77
C GLY A 133 -6.14 -5.09 17.86
N VAL A 134 -7.42 -4.69 17.97
CA VAL A 134 -8.57 -5.60 17.85
C VAL A 134 -8.71 -6.05 16.40
N ILE A 135 -8.67 -5.12 15.45
CA ILE A 135 -8.75 -5.41 14.01
C ILE A 135 -7.59 -6.30 13.57
N ARG A 136 -6.35 -6.03 14.01
CA ARG A 136 -5.20 -6.90 13.74
C ARG A 136 -5.47 -8.36 14.12
N ARG A 137 -5.98 -8.60 15.33
CA ARG A 137 -6.32 -9.95 15.79
C ARG A 137 -7.45 -10.58 15.01
N LEU A 138 -8.43 -9.76 14.65
CA LEU A 138 -9.57 -10.20 13.83
C LEU A 138 -9.11 -10.64 12.44
N LEU A 139 -8.22 -9.92 11.79
CA LEU A 139 -7.67 -10.26 10.46
C LEU A 139 -6.94 -11.62 10.42
N TRP A 140 -6.37 -12.04 11.56
CA TRP A 140 -5.72 -13.35 11.70
C TRP A 140 -6.69 -14.47 12.11
N ASN A 141 -7.95 -14.15 12.40
CA ASN A 141 -8.95 -15.15 12.76
C ASN A 141 -9.28 -16.02 11.52
N PRO A 142 -9.21 -17.36 11.62
CA PRO A 142 -9.46 -18.26 10.48
C PRO A 142 -10.88 -18.16 9.91
N ARG A 143 -11.84 -17.75 10.72
CA ARG A 143 -13.26 -17.61 10.31
C ARG A 143 -13.56 -16.30 9.59
N VAL A 144 -12.66 -15.33 9.62
CA VAL A 144 -12.84 -14.08 8.87
C VAL A 144 -12.72 -14.35 7.38
N THR A 145 -13.71 -13.86 6.64
CA THR A 145 -13.85 -14.01 5.20
C THR A 145 -13.41 -12.74 4.47
N GLU A 146 -13.17 -12.84 3.17
CA GLU A 146 -12.85 -11.70 2.33
C GLU A 146 -13.92 -10.61 2.38
N THR A 147 -15.21 -11.01 2.41
CA THR A 147 -16.33 -10.07 2.49
C THR A 147 -16.28 -9.20 3.75
N GLU A 148 -15.90 -9.77 4.88
CA GLU A 148 -15.75 -9.03 6.14
C GLU A 148 -14.57 -8.07 6.09
N VAL A 149 -13.47 -8.47 5.51
CA VAL A 149 -12.31 -7.58 5.32
C VAL A 149 -12.62 -6.46 4.33
N LEU A 150 -13.40 -6.72 3.28
CA LEU A 150 -13.87 -5.69 2.38
C LEU A 150 -14.76 -4.66 3.09
N LYS A 151 -15.61 -5.09 4.03
CA LYS A 151 -16.40 -4.16 4.88
C LYS A 151 -15.49 -3.22 5.68
N ILE A 152 -14.37 -3.74 6.23
CA ILE A 152 -13.37 -2.90 6.94
C ILE A 152 -12.68 -1.95 5.96
N ALA A 153 -12.18 -2.47 4.84
CA ALA A 153 -11.36 -1.72 3.87
C ALA A 153 -12.16 -0.62 3.13
N SER A 154 -13.47 -0.82 2.91
CA SER A 154 -14.34 0.14 2.24
C SER A 154 -15.09 1.07 3.20
N ARG A 155 -14.90 0.90 4.51
CA ARG A 155 -15.54 1.74 5.52
C ARG A 155 -15.12 3.21 5.38
N ASN A 156 -16.10 4.10 5.49
CA ASN A 156 -15.90 5.55 5.39
C ASN A 156 -16.86 6.26 6.37
N PRO A 157 -16.38 7.02 7.38
CA PRO A 157 -14.97 7.22 7.76
C PRO A 157 -14.36 6.03 8.50
N VAL A 158 -13.04 5.91 8.47
CA VAL A 158 -12.27 4.90 9.19
C VAL A 158 -10.88 5.44 9.60
N SER A 159 -10.35 4.97 10.73
CA SER A 159 -9.00 5.35 11.14
C SER A 159 -7.95 4.82 10.15
N PRO A 160 -7.01 5.68 9.70
CA PRO A 160 -5.91 5.27 8.82
C PRO A 160 -5.08 4.11 9.38
N SER A 161 -4.96 4.02 10.72
CA SER A 161 -4.27 2.92 11.40
C SER A 161 -4.94 1.56 11.17
N ILE A 162 -6.28 1.52 11.10
CA ILE A 162 -7.04 0.30 10.79
C ILE A 162 -6.75 -0.17 9.36
N LEU A 163 -6.80 0.74 8.38
CA LEU A 163 -6.50 0.41 6.99
C LEU A 163 -5.07 -0.06 6.80
N ARG A 164 -4.15 0.50 7.60
CA ARG A 164 -2.77 0.05 7.66
C ARG A 164 -2.66 -1.39 8.17
N GLU A 165 -3.41 -1.77 9.21
CA GLU A 165 -3.44 -3.16 9.69
C GLU A 165 -3.93 -4.13 8.60
N VAL A 166 -4.95 -3.74 7.82
CA VAL A 166 -5.41 -4.55 6.68
C VAL A 166 -4.30 -4.71 5.65
N ALA A 167 -3.61 -3.62 5.32
CA ALA A 167 -2.52 -3.62 4.35
C ALA A 167 -1.27 -4.39 4.83
N LEU A 168 -1.04 -4.48 6.15
CA LEU A 168 0.04 -5.26 6.76
C LEU A 168 -0.22 -6.77 6.76
N CYS A 169 -1.46 -7.21 6.58
CA CYS A 169 -1.80 -8.62 6.67
C CYS A 169 -1.56 -9.32 5.31
N PRO A 170 -0.52 -10.19 5.16
CA PRO A 170 -0.18 -10.83 3.89
C PRO A 170 -1.32 -11.68 3.33
N ARG A 171 -2.08 -12.33 4.23
CA ARG A 171 -3.24 -13.14 3.87
C ARG A 171 -4.24 -12.36 3.01
N TRP A 172 -4.49 -11.10 3.33
CA TRP A 172 -5.47 -10.25 2.64
C TRP A 172 -4.86 -9.47 1.49
N MET A 173 -3.56 -9.20 1.54
CA MET A 173 -2.86 -8.56 0.42
C MET A 173 -2.67 -9.47 -0.80
N SER A 174 -2.91 -10.78 -0.68
CA SER A 174 -3.04 -11.67 -1.85
C SER A 174 -4.34 -11.46 -2.61
N ARG A 175 -5.38 -10.92 -1.96
CA ARG A 175 -6.72 -10.71 -2.54
C ARG A 175 -6.81 -9.39 -3.30
N TYR A 176 -7.09 -9.47 -4.59
CA TYR A 176 -7.17 -8.30 -5.46
C TYR A 176 -8.22 -7.28 -5.00
N ARG A 177 -9.43 -7.76 -4.67
CA ARG A 177 -10.55 -6.88 -4.24
C ARG A 177 -10.22 -6.06 -3.00
N VAL A 178 -9.44 -6.64 -2.06
CA VAL A 178 -9.00 -5.93 -0.85
C VAL A 178 -8.01 -4.82 -1.21
N LYS A 179 -7.05 -5.09 -2.11
CA LYS A 179 -6.12 -4.06 -2.61
C LYS A 179 -6.87 -2.90 -3.27
N LEU A 180 -7.82 -3.21 -4.14
CA LEU A 180 -8.64 -2.21 -4.81
C LEU A 180 -9.47 -1.38 -3.82
N ALA A 181 -10.11 -2.02 -2.83
CA ALA A 181 -10.88 -1.35 -1.79
C ALA A 181 -10.02 -0.38 -0.97
N LEU A 182 -8.77 -0.76 -0.62
CA LEU A 182 -7.83 0.11 0.08
C LEU A 182 -7.41 1.32 -0.77
N VAL A 183 -7.12 1.12 -2.06
CA VAL A 183 -6.75 2.21 -2.98
C VAL A 183 -7.90 3.20 -3.15
N LEU A 184 -9.13 2.70 -3.24
CA LEU A 184 -10.33 3.52 -3.40
C LEU A 184 -10.80 4.19 -2.10
N ASN A 185 -10.20 3.87 -0.95
CA ASN A 185 -10.59 4.48 0.32
C ASN A 185 -9.84 5.80 0.56
N PRO A 186 -10.53 6.95 0.68
CA PRO A 186 -9.89 8.26 0.88
C PRO A 186 -9.20 8.40 2.23
N PHE A 187 -9.48 7.54 3.21
CA PHE A 187 -8.81 7.50 4.52
C PHE A 187 -7.58 6.59 4.54
N CYS A 188 -7.31 5.86 3.44
CA CYS A 188 -6.12 5.04 3.35
C CYS A 188 -4.86 5.93 3.35
N PRO A 189 -3.82 5.59 4.13
CA PRO A 189 -2.57 6.32 4.08
C PRO A 189 -2.03 6.40 2.66
N LEU A 190 -1.62 7.59 2.23
CA LEU A 190 -1.18 7.82 0.85
C LEU A 190 -0.02 6.92 0.44
N SER A 191 0.92 6.65 1.36
CA SER A 191 2.04 5.73 1.14
C SER A 191 1.59 4.32 0.79
N VAL A 192 0.55 3.82 1.47
CA VAL A 192 -0.07 2.50 1.18
C VAL A 192 -0.75 2.52 -0.17
N SER A 193 -1.59 3.53 -0.44
CA SER A 193 -2.33 3.64 -1.69
C SER A 193 -1.40 3.77 -2.91
N LEU A 194 -0.30 4.56 -2.81
CA LEU A 194 0.70 4.69 -3.87
C LEU A 194 1.49 3.39 -4.12
N SER A 195 1.70 2.57 -3.11
CA SER A 195 2.32 1.26 -3.28
C SER A 195 1.38 0.27 -3.95
N LEU A 196 0.10 0.29 -3.56
CA LEU A 196 -0.92 -0.63 -4.05
C LEU A 196 -1.42 -0.28 -5.46
N VAL A 197 -1.49 1.00 -5.85
CA VAL A 197 -1.99 1.41 -7.16
C VAL A 197 -1.19 0.78 -8.31
N LYS A 198 0.10 0.51 -8.10
CA LYS A 198 0.96 -0.18 -9.07
C LYS A 198 0.58 -1.64 -9.31
N LEU A 199 -0.21 -2.22 -8.40
CA LEU A 199 -0.70 -3.60 -8.46
C LEU A 199 -2.16 -3.68 -8.92
N ILE A 200 -2.77 -2.54 -9.27
CA ILE A 200 -4.14 -2.47 -9.75
C ILE A 200 -4.18 -2.79 -11.25
N LEU A 201 -5.19 -3.55 -11.65
CA LEU A 201 -5.39 -3.91 -13.05
C LEU A 201 -5.70 -2.69 -13.88
N HIS A 202 -5.26 -2.70 -15.15
CA HIS A 202 -5.43 -1.60 -16.10
C HIS A 202 -6.89 -1.13 -16.21
N GLN A 203 -7.82 -2.07 -16.24
CA GLN A 203 -9.27 -1.82 -16.34
C GLN A 203 -9.84 -1.05 -15.14
N ASP A 204 -9.23 -1.14 -13.97
CA ASP A 204 -9.72 -0.51 -12.74
C ASP A 204 -9.01 0.82 -12.42
N LEU A 205 -7.91 1.14 -13.12
CA LEU A 205 -7.21 2.42 -12.96
C LEU A 205 -8.08 3.65 -13.26
N PRO A 206 -8.98 3.64 -14.28
CA PRO A 206 -9.93 4.72 -14.52
C PRO A 206 -10.78 5.06 -13.31
N THR A 207 -11.27 4.05 -12.60
CA THR A 207 -12.07 4.24 -11.36
C THR A 207 -11.28 4.97 -10.29
N VAL A 208 -9.96 4.73 -10.20
CA VAL A 208 -9.09 5.39 -9.22
C VAL A 208 -8.88 6.86 -9.59
N PHE A 209 -8.49 7.19 -10.83
CA PHE A 209 -8.17 8.58 -11.18
C PHE A 209 -9.41 9.46 -11.41
N GLN A 210 -10.59 8.89 -11.66
CA GLN A 210 -11.85 9.62 -11.77
C GLN A 210 -12.46 9.96 -10.41
N LYS A 211 -12.10 9.24 -9.36
CA LYS A 211 -12.66 9.45 -8.03
C LYS A 211 -12.09 10.72 -7.39
N GLU A 212 -12.91 11.77 -7.27
CA GLU A 212 -12.49 13.10 -6.80
C GLU A 212 -12.06 13.14 -5.33
N ASP A 213 -12.64 12.27 -4.50
CA ASP A 213 -12.31 12.17 -3.07
C ASP A 213 -10.88 11.69 -2.79
N LEU A 214 -10.19 11.15 -3.79
CA LEU A 214 -8.84 10.62 -3.63
C LEU A 214 -7.77 11.72 -3.79
N ASN A 215 -6.63 11.49 -3.14
CA ASN A 215 -5.51 12.42 -3.19
C ASN A 215 -5.06 12.69 -4.65
N PRO A 216 -4.82 13.95 -5.03
CA PRO A 216 -4.39 14.31 -6.38
C PRO A 216 -3.14 13.54 -6.86
N ARG A 217 -2.17 13.29 -5.98
CA ARG A 217 -0.96 12.51 -6.30
C ARG A 217 -1.29 11.06 -6.65
N LEU A 218 -2.22 10.41 -5.92
CA LEU A 218 -2.65 9.05 -6.22
C LEU A 218 -3.38 8.99 -7.57
N ARG A 219 -4.23 9.98 -7.83
CA ARG A 219 -4.96 10.08 -9.10
C ARG A 219 -4.02 10.28 -10.28
N GLU A 220 -3.00 11.12 -10.13
CA GLU A 220 -1.99 11.36 -11.17
C GLU A 220 -1.13 10.11 -11.42
N GLU A 221 -0.69 9.40 -10.37
CA GLU A 221 0.04 8.13 -10.52
C GLU A 221 -0.82 7.08 -11.24
N ALA A 222 -2.09 6.94 -10.86
CA ALA A 222 -3.02 6.03 -11.54
C ALA A 222 -3.19 6.37 -13.02
N ARG A 223 -3.32 7.67 -13.35
CA ARG A 223 -3.43 8.16 -14.74
C ARG A 223 -2.17 7.90 -15.54
N SER A 224 -1.00 8.10 -14.94
CA SER A 224 0.29 7.84 -15.58
C SER A 224 0.50 6.35 -15.88
N LEU A 225 0.11 5.48 -14.95
CA LEU A 225 0.13 4.02 -15.11
C LEU A 225 -0.81 3.57 -16.23
N TRP A 226 -2.01 4.13 -16.27
CA TRP A 226 -2.98 3.82 -17.30
C TRP A 226 -2.47 4.17 -18.70
N LYS A 227 -1.98 5.41 -18.90
CA LYS A 227 -1.41 5.87 -20.18
C LYS A 227 -0.20 5.04 -20.62
N ARG A 228 0.64 4.61 -19.70
CA ARG A 228 1.84 3.81 -19.98
C ARG A 228 1.46 2.42 -20.51
N ASN A 229 0.49 1.79 -19.88
CA ASN A 229 0.03 0.46 -20.27
C ASN A 229 -0.75 0.49 -21.61
N ASP A 230 -1.51 1.57 -21.87
CA ASP A 230 -2.24 1.75 -23.12
C ASP A 230 -1.30 1.83 -24.32
N ARG A 231 -0.19 2.58 -24.20
CA ARG A 231 0.85 2.62 -25.24
C ARG A 231 1.51 1.26 -25.48
N GLY A 232 1.69 0.45 -24.45
CA GLY A 232 2.25 -0.90 -24.55
C GLY A 232 1.30 -1.91 -25.21
N LEU A 233 0.00 -1.70 -25.12
CA LEU A 233 -1.01 -2.52 -25.79
C LEU A 233 -1.15 -2.13 -27.27
N SER A 234 -1.11 -0.84 -27.59
CA SER A 234 -1.18 -0.34 -28.97
C SER A 234 0.03 -0.78 -29.83
N SER A 235 1.22 -0.88 -29.24
CA SER A 235 2.41 -1.37 -29.96
C SER A 235 2.37 -2.87 -30.25
N ARG A 236 1.65 -3.67 -29.45
CA ARG A 236 1.49 -5.12 -29.69
C ARG A 236 0.40 -5.47 -30.71
N SER A 237 -0.56 -4.58 -30.92
CA SER A 237 -1.63 -4.78 -31.91
C SER A 237 -1.19 -4.45 -33.33
N GLY A 238 -0.07 -3.75 -33.53
CA GLY A 238 0.50 -3.38 -34.84
C GLY A 238 1.33 -4.46 -35.52
N GLU A 239 1.70 -5.54 -34.84
CA GLU A 239 2.58 -6.59 -35.37
C GLU A 239 1.85 -7.82 -35.96
N ILE A 240 0.51 -7.85 -35.99
CA ILE A 240 -0.26 -8.98 -36.50
C ILE A 240 -0.94 -8.60 -37.83
N SER A 241 -0.27 -7.84 -38.68
CA SER A 241 -0.68 -7.61 -40.04
C SER A 241 0.47 -7.92 -40.99
N GLY A 242 0.89 -9.17 -41.01
CA GLY A 242 1.74 -9.68 -42.08
C GLY A 242 0.86 -10.25 -43.21
N PRO A 243 1.24 -10.05 -44.47
CA PRO A 243 0.39 -10.35 -45.64
C PRO A 243 0.42 -11.83 -45.98
N THR A 244 -0.68 -12.52 -45.85
CA THR A 244 -0.88 -13.78 -46.58
C THR A 244 -1.55 -13.50 -47.90
N ALA A 245 -0.75 -13.09 -48.87
CA ALA A 245 -1.09 -13.28 -50.27
C ALA A 245 -0.57 -14.67 -50.69
N GLY A 246 -1.41 -15.65 -50.72
CA GLY A 246 -1.16 -16.93 -51.38
C GLY A 246 -1.79 -16.92 -52.78
N PRO A 247 -1.13 -17.49 -53.78
CA PRO A 247 -1.50 -17.32 -55.18
C PRO A 247 -2.73 -18.14 -55.56
N ASP A 248 -3.54 -17.53 -56.43
CA ASP A 248 -4.64 -18.13 -57.19
C ASP A 248 -4.24 -19.46 -57.81
N ARG A 249 -4.97 -20.52 -57.48
CA ARG A 249 -5.02 -21.73 -58.28
C ARG A 249 -6.34 -21.73 -59.04
N GLU A 250 -6.22 -21.45 -60.32
CA GLU A 250 -7.21 -21.74 -61.35
C GLU A 250 -7.79 -23.15 -61.13
N ARG A 251 -9.12 -23.23 -61.04
CA ARG A 251 -9.86 -24.47 -61.14
C ARG A 251 -10.33 -24.62 -62.59
N ASP A 252 -9.75 -25.56 -63.24
CA ASP A 252 -10.20 -26.12 -64.50
C ASP A 252 -11.55 -26.85 -64.36
N PRO A 253 -12.53 -26.58 -65.23
CA PRO A 253 -13.82 -27.27 -65.18
C PRO A 253 -13.93 -28.31 -66.29
N THR A 254 -13.56 -29.55 -66.02
CA THR A 254 -14.06 -30.67 -66.89
C THR A 254 -13.85 -31.99 -66.16
N SER A 255 -14.87 -32.64 -65.88
CA SER A 255 -15.21 -34.06 -66.14
C SER A 255 -16.19 -34.58 -65.11
N GLY A 256 -17.37 -34.69 -65.57
CA GLY A 256 -18.37 -35.60 -65.18
C GLY A 256 -17.96 -37.05 -65.35
N VAL A 257 -18.59 -37.88 -64.50
CA VAL A 257 -19.13 -39.18 -64.79
C VAL A 257 -19.81 -39.78 -63.56
N ARG A 258 -21.00 -40.06 -63.70
CA ARG A 258 -22.00 -41.00 -63.18
C ARG A 258 -21.52 -42.26 -62.48
N CYS A 259 -22.50 -42.74 -61.64
CA CYS A 259 -22.84 -44.13 -61.27
C CYS A 259 -22.26 -44.54 -59.90
N LYS A 260 -23.00 -45.06 -59.00
CA LYS A 260 -24.34 -45.70 -58.81
C LYS A 260 -24.75 -45.49 -57.36
#